data_488d28dfc6d5f3e57fe8d06ce40072f4
#
_entry.id   488d28dfc6d5f3e57fe8d06ce40072f4
#
_cell.length_a   1.000
_cell.length_b   1.000
_cell.length_c   1.000
_cell.angle_alpha   90.00
_cell.angle_beta   90.00
_cell.angle_gamma   90.00
#
_symmetry.space_group_name_H-M   'P 1'
#
loop_
_entity.id
_entity.type
_entity.pdbx_description
1 polymer ?
#
loop_
_entity_poly.entity_id
_entity_poly.type
_entity_poly.pdbx_seq_one_letter_code
_entity_poly.pdbx_strand_id
1 'polypeptide(L)'
;DRYKAHKRTMHEANFELIEIPHVRISGKNSADIRMVVDALDLCYTKSHVDTFVIISGDSDFSPLVSKLRENDKTVIGVGVKKSSSDLLIANCDEFIYYDDLVREQPRKPSRRKPAAAAPGAAQGPAPEGGDKKQEALDLVLATVEALVSERGAEEKIWGSMVKQALKRRQPGFNESYYGFRSFGKLLDEAEARKL
;
A
#
# COMPACT_ATOMS: atom_id res chain seq x y z
N ASP A 1 19.53 -21.42 2.89
CA ASP A 1 20.38 -20.93 1.78
C ASP A 1 19.66 -20.49 0.49
N ARG A 2 18.35 -20.46 0.49
CA ARG A 2 17.51 -20.13 -0.67
C ARG A 2 17.79 -18.71 -1.24
N TYR A 3 18.26 -17.79 -0.42
CA TYR A 3 18.46 -16.38 -0.77
C TYR A 3 19.93 -15.96 -0.93
N LYS A 4 20.89 -16.90 -0.85
CA LYS A 4 22.33 -16.59 -1.00
C LYS A 4 22.67 -15.86 -2.30
N ALA A 5 22.00 -16.21 -3.40
CA ALA A 5 22.22 -15.58 -4.70
C ALA A 5 21.85 -14.10 -4.73
N HIS A 6 20.95 -13.67 -3.86
CA HIS A 6 20.45 -12.28 -3.82
C HIS A 6 21.24 -11.37 -2.85
N LYS A 7 22.08 -11.93 -1.98
CA LYS A 7 22.85 -11.15 -1.00
C LYS A 7 23.70 -10.06 -1.67
N ARG A 8 24.39 -10.42 -2.74
CA ARG A 8 25.22 -9.47 -3.49
C ARG A 8 24.40 -8.29 -4.02
N THR A 9 23.29 -8.58 -4.68
CA THR A 9 22.39 -7.55 -5.25
C THR A 9 21.82 -6.65 -4.16
N MET A 10 21.49 -7.20 -2.99
CA MET A 10 21.01 -6.42 -1.85
C MET A 10 22.11 -5.48 -1.32
N HIS A 11 23.35 -5.96 -1.17
CA HIS A 11 24.46 -5.10 -0.79
C HIS A 11 24.76 -4.02 -1.83
N GLU A 12 24.75 -4.36 -3.11
CA GLU A 12 24.92 -3.40 -4.22
C GLU A 12 23.79 -2.31 -4.21
N ALA A 13 22.61 -2.67 -3.74
CA ALA A 13 21.47 -1.76 -3.54
C ALA A 13 21.48 -1.06 -2.16
N ASN A 14 22.58 -1.18 -1.41
CA ASN A 14 22.79 -0.56 -0.10
C ASN A 14 21.80 -1.01 1.00
N PHE A 15 21.33 -2.26 0.91
CA PHE A 15 20.55 -2.86 1.99
C PHE A 15 21.47 -3.38 3.09
N GLU A 16 21.13 -3.08 4.34
CA GLU A 16 21.71 -3.74 5.50
C GLU A 16 21.05 -5.11 5.71
N LEU A 17 21.88 -6.16 5.76
CA LEU A 17 21.41 -7.53 5.96
C LEU A 17 21.67 -7.96 7.39
N ILE A 18 20.61 -8.13 8.17
CA ILE A 18 20.72 -8.59 9.56
C ILE A 18 20.53 -10.11 9.59
N GLU A 19 21.58 -10.84 9.91
CA GLU A 19 21.53 -12.29 10.06
C GLU A 19 21.23 -12.65 11.52
N ILE A 20 20.17 -13.42 11.71
CA ILE A 20 19.79 -13.93 13.02
C ILE A 20 20.19 -15.40 13.11
N PRO A 21 20.97 -15.81 14.12
CA PRO A 21 21.33 -17.21 14.29
C PRO A 21 20.10 -18.09 14.46
N HIS A 22 20.01 -19.17 13.70
CA HIS A 22 18.97 -20.17 13.86
C HIS A 22 19.17 -20.94 15.16
N VAL A 23 18.49 -20.55 16.22
CA VAL A 23 18.41 -21.31 17.46
C VAL A 23 17.17 -22.20 17.41
N ARG A 24 17.35 -23.51 17.45
CA ARG A 24 16.31 -24.52 17.24
C ARG A 24 15.09 -24.45 18.18
N ILE A 25 15.12 -23.67 19.24
CA ILE A 25 14.13 -23.72 20.34
C ILE A 25 13.28 -22.43 20.49
N SER A 26 13.71 -21.27 19.95
CA SER A 26 12.94 -20.02 20.18
C SER A 26 12.83 -19.10 18.96
N GLY A 27 12.99 -19.60 17.77
CA GLY A 27 13.38 -18.79 16.60
C GLY A 27 12.28 -18.27 15.69
N LYS A 28 10.97 -18.45 15.98
CA LYS A 28 9.95 -18.05 15.01
C LYS A 28 9.82 -16.53 14.83
N ASN A 29 10.02 -15.74 15.88
CA ASN A 29 9.77 -14.29 15.87
C ASN A 29 11.03 -13.45 16.12
N SER A 30 12.23 -14.06 16.08
CA SER A 30 13.48 -13.34 16.39
C SER A 30 13.78 -12.21 15.40
N ALA A 31 13.44 -12.41 14.11
CA ALA A 31 13.62 -11.40 13.09
C ALA A 31 12.66 -10.23 13.26
N ASP A 32 11.39 -10.54 13.59
CA ASP A 32 10.34 -9.55 13.78
C ASP A 32 10.63 -8.68 15.00
N ILE A 33 11.04 -9.31 16.12
CA ILE A 33 11.47 -8.61 17.33
C ILE A 33 12.67 -7.71 17.03
N ARG A 34 13.66 -8.21 16.30
CA ARG A 34 14.83 -7.42 15.93
C ARG A 34 14.44 -6.20 15.09
N MET A 35 13.57 -6.37 14.09
CA MET A 35 13.07 -5.26 13.29
C MET A 35 12.35 -4.21 14.13
N VAL A 36 11.51 -4.64 15.08
CA VAL A 36 10.82 -3.74 16.00
C VAL A 36 11.80 -2.93 16.84
N VAL A 37 12.80 -3.58 17.42
CA VAL A 37 13.82 -2.92 18.26
C VAL A 37 14.61 -1.91 17.44
N ASP A 38 15.09 -2.28 16.25
CA ASP A 38 15.89 -1.40 15.40
C ASP A 38 15.06 -0.20 14.89
N ALA A 39 13.79 -0.42 14.55
CA ALA A 39 12.89 0.66 14.13
C ALA A 39 12.63 1.65 15.27
N LEU A 40 12.43 1.18 16.51
CA LEU A 40 12.26 2.04 17.68
C LEU A 40 13.56 2.76 18.03
N ASP A 41 14.72 2.10 17.94
CA ASP A 41 16.01 2.76 18.15
C ASP A 41 16.19 3.91 17.15
N LEU A 42 15.94 3.69 15.86
CA LEU A 42 15.96 4.74 14.84
C LEU A 42 14.96 5.88 15.16
N CYS A 43 13.77 5.54 15.59
CA CYS A 43 12.75 6.52 15.94
C CYS A 43 13.20 7.47 17.06
N TYR A 44 13.85 6.94 18.09
CA TYR A 44 14.26 7.72 19.26
C TYR A 44 15.64 8.38 19.10
N THR A 45 16.55 7.77 18.33
CA THR A 45 17.93 8.27 18.21
C THR A 45 18.16 9.16 16.99
N LYS A 46 17.33 9.07 15.95
CA LYS A 46 17.48 9.77 14.68
C LYS A 46 16.33 10.76 14.45
N SER A 47 16.45 11.95 15.02
CA SER A 47 15.41 12.98 14.93
C SER A 47 15.08 13.43 13.51
N HIS A 48 16.01 13.29 12.56
CA HIS A 48 15.84 13.64 11.15
C HIS A 48 15.03 12.60 10.35
N VAL A 49 14.80 11.41 10.93
CA VAL A 49 13.95 10.37 10.31
C VAL A 49 12.51 10.63 10.74
N ASP A 50 11.69 11.05 9.81
CA ASP A 50 10.27 11.37 10.01
C ASP A 50 9.32 10.35 9.37
N THR A 51 9.83 9.53 8.46
CA THR A 51 9.01 8.57 7.69
C THR A 51 9.60 7.17 7.76
N PHE A 52 8.76 6.21 8.08
CA PHE A 52 9.10 4.79 8.13
C PHE A 52 8.31 4.02 7.07
N VAL A 53 9.01 3.22 6.26
CA VAL A 53 8.40 2.30 5.30
C VAL A 53 8.54 0.87 5.80
N ILE A 54 7.42 0.23 6.15
CA ILE A 54 7.39 -1.14 6.66
C ILE A 54 6.88 -2.07 5.56
N ILE A 55 7.75 -2.96 5.10
CA ILE A 55 7.43 -3.94 4.05
C ILE A 55 7.07 -5.27 4.72
N SER A 56 5.81 -5.41 5.07
CA SER A 56 5.24 -6.62 5.69
C SER A 56 3.73 -6.68 5.50
N GLY A 57 3.16 -7.89 5.62
CA GLY A 57 1.71 -8.10 5.68
C GLY A 57 1.23 -8.54 7.07
N ASP A 58 2.17 -8.71 8.02
CA ASP A 58 1.89 -9.31 9.31
C ASP A 58 1.30 -8.31 10.31
N SER A 59 0.17 -8.70 10.94
CA SER A 59 -0.50 -7.91 11.99
C SER A 59 0.37 -7.69 13.22
N ASP A 60 1.38 -8.53 13.46
CA ASP A 60 2.27 -8.45 14.62
C ASP A 60 3.09 -7.14 14.64
N PHE A 61 3.18 -6.45 13.49
CA PHE A 61 3.79 -5.13 13.39
C PHE A 61 2.84 -3.96 13.67
N SER A 62 1.55 -4.20 13.86
CA SER A 62 0.58 -3.13 14.18
C SER A 62 0.94 -2.34 15.44
N PRO A 63 1.45 -2.95 16.53
CA PRO A 63 1.92 -2.20 17.71
C PRO A 63 3.12 -1.30 17.40
N LEU A 64 4.04 -1.73 16.54
CA LEU A 64 5.16 -0.90 16.08
C LEU A 64 4.66 0.33 15.33
N VAL A 65 3.75 0.14 14.38
CA VAL A 65 3.15 1.23 13.60
C VAL A 65 2.50 2.24 14.53
N SER A 66 1.68 1.79 15.48
CA SER A 66 1.05 2.66 16.47
C SER A 66 2.07 3.45 17.27
N LYS A 67 3.17 2.80 17.72
CA LYS A 67 4.21 3.45 18.51
C LYS A 67 5.02 4.48 17.72
N LEU A 68 5.29 4.23 16.43
CA LEU A 68 5.93 5.20 15.55
C LEU A 68 5.04 6.43 15.35
N ARG A 69 3.74 6.24 15.12
CA ARG A 69 2.77 7.34 14.96
C ARG A 69 2.57 8.14 16.24
N GLU A 70 2.59 7.52 17.41
CA GLU A 70 2.60 8.21 18.72
C GLU A 70 3.82 9.16 18.86
N ASN A 71 4.91 8.87 18.17
CA ASN A 71 6.13 9.68 18.14
C ASN A 71 6.20 10.60 16.91
N ASP A 72 5.05 10.98 16.35
CA ASP A 72 4.92 11.91 15.22
C ASP A 72 5.69 11.46 13.96
N LYS A 73 5.76 10.12 13.74
CA LYS A 73 6.34 9.55 12.54
C LYS A 73 5.26 9.13 11.54
N THR A 74 5.50 9.41 10.27
CA THR A 74 4.65 8.91 9.19
C THR A 74 5.00 7.46 8.88
N VAL A 75 4.01 6.57 8.82
CA VAL A 75 4.24 5.16 8.54
C VAL A 75 3.54 4.73 7.25
N ILE A 76 4.34 4.26 6.30
CA ILE A 76 3.87 3.72 5.03
C ILE A 76 4.04 2.19 5.06
N GLY A 77 2.94 1.46 4.98
CA GLY A 77 2.96 0.02 4.83
C GLY A 77 3.11 -0.40 3.37
N VAL A 78 3.85 -1.47 3.11
CA VAL A 78 3.93 -2.09 1.78
C VAL A 78 3.71 -3.60 1.94
N GLY A 79 2.75 -4.15 1.21
CA GLY A 79 2.46 -5.58 1.30
C GLY A 79 1.74 -6.13 0.08
N VAL A 80 1.48 -7.43 0.09
CA VAL A 80 0.75 -8.14 -0.97
C VAL A 80 -0.72 -8.23 -0.61
N LYS A 81 -1.64 -7.92 -1.53
CA LYS A 81 -3.09 -7.85 -1.29
C LYS A 81 -3.67 -9.06 -0.56
N LYS A 82 -3.24 -10.26 -0.92
CA LYS A 82 -3.79 -11.51 -0.36
C LYS A 82 -3.21 -11.90 1.01
N SER A 83 -2.13 -11.29 1.44
CA SER A 83 -1.40 -11.67 2.65
C SER A 83 -1.21 -10.52 3.63
N SER A 84 -1.71 -9.34 3.34
CA SER A 84 -1.66 -8.21 4.25
C SER A 84 -2.87 -8.20 5.17
N SER A 85 -2.63 -8.03 6.46
CA SER A 85 -3.65 -7.94 7.49
C SER A 85 -4.38 -6.60 7.43
N ASP A 86 -5.71 -6.63 7.51
CA ASP A 86 -6.54 -5.42 7.58
C ASP A 86 -6.17 -4.54 8.78
N LEU A 87 -5.76 -5.16 9.90
CA LEU A 87 -5.32 -4.44 11.10
C LEU A 87 -4.05 -3.63 10.83
N LEU A 88 -3.05 -4.22 10.16
CA LEU A 88 -1.83 -3.51 9.79
C LEU A 88 -2.14 -2.37 8.82
N ILE A 89 -2.95 -2.63 7.80
CA ILE A 89 -3.34 -1.65 6.78
C ILE A 89 -4.02 -0.44 7.45
N ALA A 90 -4.99 -0.68 8.32
CA ALA A 90 -5.75 0.37 9.01
C ALA A 90 -4.88 1.23 9.96
N ASN A 91 -3.80 0.67 10.50
CA ASN A 91 -2.90 1.40 11.38
C ASN A 91 -1.89 2.29 10.66
N CYS A 92 -1.58 2.02 9.39
CA CYS A 92 -0.65 2.82 8.59
C CYS A 92 -1.28 4.16 8.16
N ASP A 93 -0.46 5.18 7.93
CA ASP A 93 -0.91 6.44 7.32
C ASP A 93 -1.16 6.27 5.82
N GLU A 94 -0.41 5.39 5.17
CA GLU A 94 -0.59 4.98 3.78
C GLU A 94 -0.22 3.50 3.64
N PHE A 95 -0.93 2.78 2.77
CA PHE A 95 -0.59 1.40 2.45
C PHE A 95 -0.49 1.20 0.94
N ILE A 96 0.64 0.64 0.48
CA ILE A 96 0.93 0.40 -0.92
C ILE A 96 0.89 -1.10 -1.19
N TYR A 97 0.04 -1.53 -2.10
CA TYR A 97 0.02 -2.92 -2.53
C TYR A 97 1.10 -3.16 -3.60
N TYR A 98 2.03 -4.06 -3.30
CA TYR A 98 3.08 -4.48 -4.24
C TYR A 98 2.51 -4.98 -5.58
N ASP A 99 1.37 -5.66 -5.53
CA ASP A 99 0.64 -6.14 -6.72
C ASP A 99 0.31 -5.00 -7.70
N ASP A 100 0.00 -3.81 -7.19
CA ASP A 100 -0.33 -2.65 -8.02
C ASP A 100 0.93 -2.05 -8.66
N LEU A 101 2.04 -2.00 -7.92
CA LEU A 101 3.32 -1.52 -8.44
C LEU A 101 3.85 -2.38 -9.61
N VAL A 102 3.70 -3.70 -9.52
CA VAL A 102 4.15 -4.63 -10.58
C VAL A 102 3.21 -4.57 -11.80
N ARG A 103 1.93 -4.27 -11.58
CA ARG A 103 0.93 -4.20 -12.65
C ARG A 103 1.08 -2.97 -13.54
N GLU A 104 1.59 -1.87 -13.02
CA GLU A 104 1.84 -0.62 -13.77
C GLU A 104 3.01 -0.73 -14.75
N GLN A 105 3.86 -1.76 -14.66
CA GLN A 105 4.86 -1.99 -15.67
C GLN A 105 4.21 -2.57 -16.93
N PRO A 106 4.13 -1.83 -18.06
CA PRO A 106 3.62 -2.37 -19.30
C PRO A 106 4.51 -3.56 -19.70
N ARG A 107 3.96 -4.77 -19.69
CA ARG A 107 4.64 -5.95 -20.22
C ARG A 107 5.04 -5.62 -21.64
N LYS A 108 6.36 -5.47 -21.92
CA LYS A 108 6.89 -5.43 -23.28
C LYS A 108 6.28 -6.62 -24.03
N PRO A 109 5.67 -6.42 -25.21
CA PRO A 109 5.04 -7.50 -25.93
C PRO A 109 6.12 -8.53 -26.26
N SER A 110 6.07 -9.67 -25.58
CA SER A 110 6.84 -10.85 -25.93
C SER A 110 6.35 -11.29 -27.33
N ARG A 111 7.24 -11.22 -28.31
CA ARG A 111 7.03 -11.71 -29.66
C ARG A 111 6.74 -13.21 -29.58
N ARG A 112 5.48 -13.59 -29.38
CA ARG A 112 5.05 -14.98 -29.48
C ARG A 112 4.91 -15.34 -30.94
N LYS A 113 5.67 -16.37 -31.38
CA LYS A 113 5.41 -17.13 -32.60
C LYS A 113 3.98 -17.71 -32.53
N PRO A 114 3.25 -17.76 -33.66
CA PRO A 114 1.93 -18.37 -33.66
C PRO A 114 2.04 -19.89 -33.54
N ALA A 115 1.45 -20.43 -32.47
CA ALA A 115 1.16 -21.86 -32.36
C ALA A 115 -0.35 -22.03 -32.26
N ALA A 116 -0.84 -23.06 -32.97
CA ALA A 116 -2.20 -23.36 -33.33
C ALA A 116 -3.20 -23.47 -32.13
N ALA A 117 -4.46 -23.25 -32.50
CA ALA A 117 -5.63 -23.33 -31.65
C ALA A 117 -5.89 -24.72 -31.07
N ALA A 118 -6.33 -24.75 -29.81
CA ALA A 118 -7.21 -25.78 -29.26
C ALA A 118 -8.23 -25.11 -28.31
N PRO A 119 -9.53 -25.49 -28.38
CA PRO A 119 -10.60 -24.80 -27.67
C PRO A 119 -10.89 -25.43 -26.29
N GLY A 120 -11.25 -24.59 -25.34
CA GLY A 120 -12.06 -24.98 -24.20
C GLY A 120 -11.39 -24.93 -22.84
N ALA A 121 -11.54 -23.80 -22.13
CA ALA A 121 -11.75 -23.73 -20.70
C ALA A 121 -12.39 -22.38 -20.38
N ALA A 122 -13.59 -22.42 -19.82
CA ALA A 122 -14.40 -21.28 -19.42
C ALA A 122 -13.66 -20.45 -18.35
N GLN A 123 -13.38 -19.21 -18.68
CA GLN A 123 -12.97 -18.19 -17.71
C GLN A 123 -14.25 -17.56 -17.17
N GLY A 124 -14.42 -17.59 -15.86
CA GLY A 124 -15.43 -16.80 -15.16
C GLY A 124 -15.20 -15.30 -15.43
N PRO A 125 -16.25 -14.47 -15.42
CA PRO A 125 -16.16 -13.07 -15.79
C PRO A 125 -15.26 -12.32 -14.82
N ALA A 126 -14.22 -11.67 -15.35
CA ALA A 126 -13.48 -10.64 -14.64
C ALA A 126 -14.44 -9.47 -14.37
N PRO A 127 -14.44 -8.84 -13.19
CA PRO A 127 -15.29 -7.69 -12.93
C PRO A 127 -14.94 -6.57 -13.91
N GLU A 128 -15.95 -6.13 -14.63
CA GLU A 128 -15.84 -5.12 -15.68
C GLU A 128 -15.33 -3.80 -15.11
N GLY A 129 -14.48 -3.10 -15.87
CA GLY A 129 -13.81 -1.86 -15.43
C GLY A 129 -14.76 -0.69 -15.09
N GLY A 130 -16.06 -0.85 -15.29
CA GLY A 130 -17.12 0.07 -14.89
C GLY A 130 -17.38 0.08 -13.38
N ASP A 131 -17.47 -1.09 -12.77
CA ASP A 131 -17.79 -1.24 -11.34
C ASP A 131 -16.68 -0.67 -10.44
N LYS A 132 -15.41 -0.87 -10.83
CA LYS A 132 -14.28 -0.32 -10.07
C LYS A 132 -14.22 1.20 -10.08
N LYS A 133 -14.50 1.82 -11.25
CA LYS A 133 -14.51 3.28 -11.33
C LYS A 133 -15.64 3.86 -10.49
N GLN A 134 -16.80 3.20 -10.48
CA GLN A 134 -17.92 3.61 -9.65
C GLN A 134 -17.58 3.51 -8.17
N GLU A 135 -16.97 2.41 -7.74
CA GLU A 135 -16.49 2.24 -6.36
C GLU A 135 -15.56 3.38 -5.91
N ALA A 136 -14.60 3.78 -6.76
CA ALA A 136 -13.72 4.91 -6.45
C ALA A 136 -14.47 6.24 -6.33
N LEU A 137 -15.45 6.46 -7.16
CA LEU A 137 -16.28 7.67 -7.12
C LEU A 137 -17.13 7.69 -5.84
N ASP A 138 -17.73 6.57 -5.47
CA ASP A 138 -18.54 6.46 -4.26
C ASP A 138 -17.71 6.72 -2.99
N LEU A 139 -16.45 6.24 -2.97
CA LEU A 139 -15.51 6.50 -1.88
C LEU A 139 -15.13 7.98 -1.77
N VAL A 140 -14.92 8.65 -2.90
CA VAL A 140 -14.63 10.08 -2.93
C VAL A 140 -15.84 10.87 -2.44
N LEU A 141 -17.04 10.54 -2.91
CA LEU A 141 -18.29 11.20 -2.49
C LEU A 141 -18.51 11.08 -1.00
N ALA A 142 -18.45 9.87 -0.45
CA ALA A 142 -18.59 9.62 0.99
C ALA A 142 -17.54 10.39 1.81
N THR A 143 -16.35 10.61 1.24
CA THR A 143 -15.30 11.40 1.89
C THR A 143 -15.57 12.89 1.84
N VAL A 144 -16.07 13.40 0.70
CA VAL A 144 -16.47 14.81 0.55
C VAL A 144 -17.64 15.13 1.48
N GLU A 145 -18.67 14.29 1.50
CA GLU A 145 -19.83 14.44 2.40
C GLU A 145 -19.40 14.50 3.87
N ALA A 146 -18.48 13.64 4.29
CA ALA A 146 -17.94 13.65 5.64
C ALA A 146 -17.20 14.97 5.95
N LEU A 147 -16.35 15.44 5.03
CA LEU A 147 -15.63 16.70 5.20
C LEU A 147 -16.58 17.91 5.25
N VAL A 148 -17.64 17.91 4.42
CA VAL A 148 -18.68 18.95 4.46
C VAL A 148 -19.41 18.94 5.80
N SER A 149 -19.74 17.75 6.31
CA SER A 149 -20.40 17.59 7.61
C SER A 149 -19.54 18.08 8.78
N GLU A 150 -18.23 17.84 8.72
CA GLU A 150 -17.30 18.24 9.78
C GLU A 150 -16.98 19.74 9.78
N ARG A 151 -16.88 20.36 8.61
CA ARG A 151 -16.39 21.74 8.45
C ARG A 151 -17.50 22.75 8.17
N GLY A 152 -18.66 22.30 7.75
CA GLY A 152 -19.76 23.13 7.29
C GLY A 152 -19.71 23.39 5.78
N ALA A 153 -20.89 23.60 5.19
CA ALA A 153 -21.08 23.73 3.75
C ALA A 153 -20.45 25.02 3.14
N GLU A 154 -20.07 25.98 3.98
CA GLU A 154 -19.49 27.26 3.53
C GLU A 154 -17.95 27.22 3.41
N GLU A 155 -17.29 26.20 3.97
CA GLU A 155 -15.83 26.11 3.94
C GLU A 155 -15.35 25.48 2.65
N LYS A 156 -14.34 26.09 2.00
CA LYS A 156 -13.81 25.62 0.73
C LYS A 156 -13.03 24.32 0.91
N ILE A 157 -13.51 23.25 0.28
CA ILE A 157 -12.86 21.94 0.29
C ILE A 157 -11.92 21.83 -0.93
N TRP A 158 -10.64 21.60 -0.67
CA TRP A 158 -9.64 21.41 -1.71
C TRP A 158 -9.46 19.92 -2.02
N GLY A 159 -9.18 19.58 -3.28
CA GLY A 159 -8.94 18.20 -3.70
C GLY A 159 -7.81 17.51 -2.93
N SER A 160 -6.79 18.24 -2.47
CA SER A 160 -5.74 17.72 -1.60
C SER A 160 -6.27 17.28 -0.23
N MET A 161 -7.24 18.00 0.34
CA MET A 161 -7.87 17.65 1.61
C MET A 161 -8.72 16.38 1.46
N VAL A 162 -9.45 16.26 0.34
CA VAL A 162 -10.21 15.06 0.02
C VAL A 162 -9.28 13.85 -0.10
N LYS A 163 -8.13 14.00 -0.80
CA LYS A 163 -7.15 12.93 -0.94
C LYS A 163 -6.58 12.50 0.42
N GLN A 164 -6.22 13.45 1.28
CA GLN A 164 -5.70 13.15 2.63
C GLN A 164 -6.75 12.46 3.50
N ALA A 165 -7.98 12.96 3.51
CA ALA A 165 -9.06 12.36 4.28
C ALA A 165 -9.38 10.94 3.80
N LEU A 166 -9.40 10.73 2.46
CA LEU A 166 -9.62 9.42 1.87
C LEU A 166 -8.50 8.43 2.25
N LYS A 167 -7.23 8.84 2.18
CA LYS A 167 -6.11 8.00 2.60
C LYS A 167 -6.12 7.66 4.08
N ARG A 168 -6.56 8.59 4.95
CA ARG A 168 -6.74 8.31 6.40
C ARG A 168 -7.84 7.28 6.66
N ARG A 169 -8.93 7.32 5.90
CA ARG A 169 -10.06 6.36 6.04
C ARG A 169 -9.76 5.03 5.36
N GLN A 170 -9.03 5.06 4.26
CA GLN A 170 -8.65 3.90 3.46
C GLN A 170 -7.18 4.01 3.01
N PRO A 171 -6.23 3.63 3.87
CA PRO A 171 -4.79 3.72 3.59
C PRO A 171 -4.35 2.98 2.32
N GLY A 172 -5.07 1.93 1.94
CA GLY A 172 -4.85 1.16 0.71
C GLY A 172 -5.47 1.75 -0.56
N PHE A 173 -6.08 2.95 -0.49
CA PHE A 173 -6.66 3.57 -1.69
C PHE A 173 -5.57 4.00 -2.67
N ASN A 174 -5.68 3.52 -3.92
CA ASN A 174 -4.79 3.88 -5.02
C ASN A 174 -5.62 4.14 -6.28
N GLU A 175 -5.59 5.36 -6.78
CA GLU A 175 -6.33 5.81 -7.96
C GLU A 175 -6.03 4.98 -9.22
N SER A 176 -4.78 4.50 -9.37
CA SER A 176 -4.38 3.67 -10.52
C SER A 176 -5.05 2.29 -10.50
N TYR A 177 -5.33 1.73 -9.32
CA TYR A 177 -6.07 0.47 -9.18
C TYR A 177 -7.48 0.56 -9.77
N TYR A 178 -8.10 1.73 -9.60
CA TYR A 178 -9.44 2.05 -10.10
C TYR A 178 -9.43 2.55 -11.56
N GLY A 179 -8.24 2.61 -12.19
CA GLY A 179 -8.08 2.98 -13.59
C GLY A 179 -7.99 4.48 -13.86
N PHE A 180 -7.67 5.28 -12.85
CA PHE A 180 -7.41 6.70 -13.00
C PHE A 180 -5.91 7.00 -13.01
N ARG A 181 -5.47 7.90 -13.88
CA ARG A 181 -4.05 8.30 -13.99
C ARG A 181 -3.55 9.14 -12.81
N SER A 182 -4.45 9.84 -12.16
CA SER A 182 -4.17 10.70 -11.00
C SER A 182 -5.45 10.96 -10.24
N PHE A 183 -5.32 11.40 -8.98
CA PHE A 183 -6.46 11.79 -8.16
C PHE A 183 -7.25 12.98 -8.76
N GLY A 184 -6.56 13.92 -9.42
CA GLY A 184 -7.22 15.00 -10.16
C GLY A 184 -8.14 14.46 -11.24
N LYS A 185 -7.72 13.43 -12.01
CA LYS A 185 -8.58 12.80 -13.03
C LYS A 185 -9.78 12.07 -12.45
N LEU A 186 -9.67 11.54 -11.25
CA LEU A 186 -10.81 10.98 -10.52
C LEU A 186 -11.80 12.08 -10.12
N LEU A 187 -11.32 13.22 -9.65
CA LEU A 187 -12.17 14.37 -9.33
C LEU A 187 -12.83 14.97 -10.59
N ASP A 188 -12.07 15.12 -11.69
CA ASP A 188 -12.62 15.59 -12.97
C ASP A 188 -13.79 14.70 -13.45
N GLU A 189 -13.65 13.38 -13.26
CA GLU A 189 -14.71 12.41 -13.62
C GLU A 189 -15.91 12.51 -12.69
N ALA A 190 -15.70 12.73 -11.38
CA ALA A 190 -16.77 12.95 -10.42
C ALA A 190 -17.58 14.20 -10.78
N GLU A 191 -16.90 15.30 -11.11
CA GLU A 191 -17.53 16.57 -11.53
C GLU A 191 -18.32 16.38 -12.85
N ALA A 192 -17.73 15.66 -13.82
CA ALA A 192 -18.40 15.39 -15.11
C ALA A 192 -19.70 14.59 -14.95
N ARG A 193 -19.78 13.74 -13.92
CA ARG A 193 -21.00 12.98 -13.58
C ARG A 193 -21.97 13.76 -12.70
N LYS A 194 -21.65 15.00 -12.32
CA LYS A 194 -22.42 15.85 -11.39
C LYS A 194 -22.68 15.18 -10.04
N LEU A 195 -21.68 14.48 -9.56
CA LEU A 195 -21.65 13.84 -8.26
C LEU A 195 -21.06 14.81 -7.23
#